data_112d39f75b96024dd653d60e3b85144f
#
_entry.id   112d39f75b96024dd653d60e3b85144f
#
_cell.length_a   1.000
_cell.length_b   1.000
_cell.length_c   1.000
_cell.angle_alpha   90.00
_cell.angle_beta   90.00
_cell.angle_gamma   90.00
#
_symmetry.space_group_name_H-M   'P 1'
#
loop_
_entity.id
_entity.type
_entity.pdbx_description
1 polymer ?
#
loop_
_entity_poly.entity_id
_entity_poly.type
_entity_poly.pdbx_seq_one_letter_code
_entity_poly.pdbx_strand_id
1 'polypeptide(L)'
;MTIEELKNRLDNEKHLIDAYQEVVCGKKIDAPYILGIYKEDRMSYIYHTKEHGGVVIIDQGSEEEMTEALYRRVVRNEKRYLRKLGMKK
;
A
#
# COMPACT_ATOMS: atom_id res chain seq x y z
N MET A 1 -13.26 2.12 4.83
CA MET A 1 -12.49 2.20 6.09
C MET A 1 -11.63 3.45 6.12
N THR A 2 -11.20 3.84 7.31
CA THR A 2 -10.27 4.95 7.44
C THR A 2 -8.85 4.44 7.22
N ILE A 3 -7.93 5.39 7.05
CA ILE A 3 -6.51 5.04 6.91
C ILE A 3 -6.02 4.33 8.16
N GLU A 4 -6.49 4.76 9.34
CA GLU A 4 -6.08 4.11 10.57
C GLU A 4 -6.61 2.68 10.66
N GLU A 5 -7.84 2.46 10.25
CA GLU A 5 -8.40 1.11 10.20
C GLU A 5 -7.63 0.22 9.25
N LEU A 6 -7.26 0.77 8.11
CA LEU A 6 -6.45 0.04 7.15
C LEU A 6 -5.11 -0.35 7.75
N LYS A 7 -4.45 0.59 8.42
CA LYS A 7 -3.17 0.32 9.06
C LYS A 7 -3.28 -0.82 10.05
N ASN A 8 -4.30 -0.76 10.91
CA ASN A 8 -4.49 -1.80 11.92
C ASN A 8 -4.75 -3.16 11.27
N ARG A 9 -5.55 -3.16 10.21
CA ARG A 9 -5.89 -4.39 9.52
C ARG A 9 -4.66 -5.01 8.87
N LEU A 10 -3.84 -4.21 8.21
CA LEU A 10 -2.63 -4.72 7.57
C LEU A 10 -1.63 -5.21 8.62
N ASP A 11 -1.52 -4.50 9.74
CA ASP A 11 -0.62 -4.92 10.81
C ASP A 11 -1.03 -6.26 11.39
N ASN A 12 -2.34 -6.49 11.50
CA ASN A 12 -2.85 -7.75 12.06
C ASN A 12 -2.73 -8.91 11.10
N GLU A 13 -2.95 -8.66 9.82
CA GLU A 13 -2.96 -9.72 8.81
C GLU A 13 -1.57 -10.10 8.33
N LYS A 14 -0.62 -9.20 8.44
CA LYS A 14 0.79 -9.47 8.13
C LYS A 14 1.00 -10.03 6.72
N HIS A 15 0.52 -9.31 5.74
CA HIS A 15 0.67 -9.71 4.34
C HIS A 15 2.12 -9.62 3.90
N LEU A 16 2.51 -10.53 3.03
CA LEU A 16 3.82 -10.49 2.39
C LEU A 16 3.74 -9.57 1.19
N ILE A 17 4.77 -8.74 1.00
CA ILE A 17 4.82 -7.86 -0.15
C ILE A 17 6.14 -8.08 -0.89
N ASP A 18 6.05 -8.13 -2.21
CA ASP A 18 7.17 -8.48 -3.07
C ASP A 18 7.99 -7.26 -3.48
N ALA A 19 7.32 -6.28 -4.04
CA ALA A 19 8.00 -5.17 -4.70
C ALA A 19 8.32 -4.01 -3.77
N TYR A 20 7.92 -4.06 -2.53
CA TYR A 20 8.06 -2.93 -1.62
C TYR A 20 8.62 -3.38 -0.29
N GLN A 21 9.40 -2.49 0.34
CA GLN A 21 9.95 -2.79 1.66
C GLN A 21 8.88 -2.72 2.74
N GLU A 22 7.93 -1.80 2.56
CA GLU A 22 6.86 -1.71 3.53
C GLU A 22 5.68 -0.93 2.96
N VAL A 23 4.54 -1.11 3.60
CA VAL A 23 3.33 -0.35 3.31
C VAL A 23 3.18 0.68 4.42
N VAL A 24 3.09 1.95 4.05
CA VAL A 24 3.02 3.05 5.00
C VAL A 24 1.63 3.67 4.93
N CYS A 25 0.98 3.77 6.08
CA CYS A 25 -0.36 4.36 6.15
C CYS A 25 -0.32 5.67 6.91
N GLY A 26 -0.83 6.73 6.26
CA GLY A 26 -0.99 8.02 6.90
C GLY A 26 0.14 9.00 6.67
N LYS A 27 1.17 8.62 5.95
CA LYS A 27 2.33 9.48 5.72
C LYS A 27 2.78 9.38 4.29
N LYS A 28 3.45 10.43 3.82
CA LYS A 28 4.13 10.41 2.53
C LYS A 28 5.63 10.34 2.83
N ILE A 29 6.23 9.19 2.58
CA ILE A 29 7.63 8.95 2.88
C ILE A 29 8.39 8.76 1.58
N ASP A 30 9.47 9.50 1.41
CA ASP A 30 10.27 9.46 0.19
C ASP A 30 11.50 8.58 0.40
N ALA A 31 11.27 7.34 0.77
CA ALA A 31 12.31 6.33 0.89
C ALA A 31 12.12 5.31 -0.22
N PRO A 32 13.15 4.55 -0.59
CA PRO A 32 13.01 3.59 -1.69
C PRO A 32 12.00 2.49 -1.38
N TYR A 33 11.27 2.08 -2.40
CA TYR A 33 10.39 0.91 -2.36
C TYR A 33 9.31 0.97 -1.29
N ILE A 34 8.62 2.10 -1.23
CA ILE A 34 7.48 2.27 -0.33
C ILE A 34 6.18 2.24 -1.13
N LEU A 35 5.19 1.57 -0.59
CA LEU A 35 3.81 1.68 -1.07
C LEU A 35 3.03 2.33 0.05
N GLY A 36 2.35 3.44 -0.23
CA GLY A 36 1.73 4.17 0.87
C GLY A 36 0.43 4.85 0.50
N ILE A 37 -0.22 5.34 1.53
CA ILE A 37 -1.44 6.11 1.41
C ILE A 37 -1.38 7.26 2.39
N TYR A 38 -1.79 8.45 1.95
CA TYR A 38 -1.87 9.61 2.83
C TYR A 38 -3.06 10.45 2.40
N LYS A 39 -3.46 11.33 3.31
CA LYS A 39 -4.60 12.20 3.08
C LYS A 39 -4.14 13.64 3.18
N GLU A 40 -4.55 14.46 2.23
CA GLU A 40 -4.26 15.88 2.24
C GLU A 40 -5.53 16.61 1.86
N ASP A 41 -5.95 17.55 2.69
CA ASP A 41 -7.23 18.23 2.56
C ASP A 41 -8.35 17.20 2.61
N ARG A 42 -9.10 17.04 1.55
CA ARG A 42 -10.20 16.08 1.53
C ARG A 42 -9.94 14.94 0.57
N MET A 43 -8.71 14.82 0.11
CA MET A 43 -8.36 13.83 -0.89
C MET A 43 -7.34 12.86 -0.31
N SER A 44 -7.52 11.60 -0.60
CA SER A 44 -6.55 10.56 -0.23
C SER A 44 -5.80 10.13 -1.46
N TYR A 45 -4.52 9.82 -1.28
CA TYR A 45 -3.63 9.47 -2.37
C TYR A 45 -2.91 8.17 -2.07
N ILE A 46 -2.85 7.31 -3.09
CA ILE A 46 -1.99 6.14 -3.03
C ILE A 46 -0.74 6.47 -3.82
N TYR A 47 0.41 6.18 -3.23
CA TYR A 47 1.69 6.49 -3.89
C TYR A 47 2.64 5.30 -3.75
N HIS A 48 3.66 5.31 -4.59
CA HIS A 48 4.77 4.41 -4.40
C HIS A 48 6.06 5.17 -4.66
N THR A 49 7.17 4.60 -4.20
CA THR A 49 8.47 5.20 -4.44
C THR A 49 9.32 4.24 -5.24
N LYS A 50 10.29 4.80 -5.91
CA LYS A 50 11.16 4.04 -6.80
C LYS A 50 12.43 3.63 -6.09
N GLU A 51 13.31 2.98 -6.85
CA GLU A 51 14.56 2.45 -6.35
C GLU A 51 15.43 3.50 -5.67
N HIS A 52 15.43 4.71 -6.20
CA HIS A 52 16.22 5.80 -5.64
C HIS A 52 15.38 6.82 -4.90
N GLY A 53 14.17 6.40 -4.49
CA GLY A 53 13.22 7.31 -3.90
C GLY A 53 12.37 7.99 -4.97
N GLY A 54 11.68 9.07 -4.58
CA GLY A 54 10.80 9.78 -5.50
C GLY A 54 9.37 9.27 -5.43
N VAL A 55 8.49 10.11 -4.91
CA VAL A 55 7.08 9.75 -4.72
C VAL A 55 6.32 9.87 -6.03
N VAL A 56 5.61 8.82 -6.40
CA VAL A 56 4.75 8.80 -7.57
C VAL A 56 3.33 8.50 -7.12
N ILE A 57 2.41 9.40 -7.42
CA ILE A 57 1.00 9.20 -7.09
C ILE A 57 0.40 8.25 -8.13
N ILE A 58 -0.18 7.15 -7.68
CA ILE A 58 -0.73 6.15 -8.60
C ILE A 58 -2.25 6.11 -8.56
N ASP A 59 -2.88 6.71 -7.55
CA ASP A 59 -4.33 6.80 -7.50
C ASP A 59 -4.73 7.88 -6.52
N GLN A 60 -5.95 8.38 -6.65
CA GLN A 60 -6.46 9.37 -5.71
C GLN A 60 -7.98 9.30 -5.68
N GLY A 61 -8.55 9.69 -4.55
CA GLY A 61 -9.98 9.65 -4.37
C GLY A 61 -10.34 9.84 -2.91
N SER A 62 -11.53 9.39 -2.52
CA SER A 62 -11.96 9.49 -1.14
C SER A 62 -11.15 8.53 -0.28
N GLU A 63 -11.15 8.80 1.03
CA GLU A 63 -10.46 7.93 1.96
C GLU A 63 -11.01 6.51 1.89
N GLU A 64 -12.31 6.38 1.80
CA GLU A 64 -12.93 5.06 1.73
C GLU A 64 -12.53 4.31 0.47
N GLU A 65 -12.55 4.99 -0.66
CA GLU A 65 -12.17 4.36 -1.93
C GLU A 65 -10.71 3.96 -1.95
N MET A 66 -9.85 4.85 -1.46
CA MET A 66 -8.41 4.60 -1.55
C MET A 66 -7.95 3.55 -0.55
N THR A 67 -8.55 3.49 0.63
CA THR A 67 -8.20 2.44 1.58
C THR A 67 -8.60 1.07 1.04
N GLU A 68 -9.76 0.97 0.42
CA GLU A 68 -10.17 -0.29 -0.21
C GLU A 68 -9.24 -0.66 -1.36
N ALA A 69 -8.90 0.33 -2.17
CA ALA A 69 -8.03 0.09 -3.33
C ALA A 69 -6.65 -0.38 -2.88
N LEU A 70 -6.09 0.25 -1.85
CA LEU A 70 -4.78 -0.14 -1.35
C LEU A 70 -4.82 -1.53 -0.74
N TYR A 71 -5.85 -1.83 0.02
CA TYR A 71 -5.99 -3.15 0.63
C TYR A 71 -6.02 -4.23 -0.46
N ARG A 72 -6.82 -4.02 -1.50
CA ARG A 72 -6.88 -4.97 -2.61
C ARG A 72 -5.55 -5.11 -3.32
N ARG A 73 -4.81 -4.02 -3.45
CA ARG A 73 -3.49 -4.04 -4.07
C ARG A 73 -2.52 -4.88 -3.26
N VAL A 74 -2.55 -4.74 -1.94
CA VAL A 74 -1.67 -5.52 -1.06
C VAL A 74 -2.00 -7.00 -1.15
N VAL A 75 -3.27 -7.36 -1.09
CA VAL A 75 -3.70 -8.75 -1.18
C VAL A 75 -3.31 -9.36 -2.54
N ARG A 76 -3.50 -8.60 -3.60
CA ARG A 76 -3.15 -9.07 -4.95
C ARG A 76 -1.64 -9.26 -5.08
N ASN A 77 -0.87 -8.35 -4.50
CA ASN A 77 0.58 -8.44 -4.52
C ASN A 77 1.04 -9.70 -3.78
N GLU A 78 0.44 -9.98 -2.63
CA GLU A 78 0.80 -11.16 -1.87
C GLU A 78 0.51 -12.44 -2.64
N LYS A 79 -0.64 -12.53 -3.29
CA LYS A 79 -0.97 -13.70 -4.09
C LYS A 79 0.04 -13.93 -5.20
N ARG A 80 0.44 -12.84 -5.84
CA ARG A 80 1.41 -12.90 -6.92
C ARG A 80 2.77 -13.35 -6.41
N TYR A 81 3.16 -12.84 -5.25
CA TYR A 81 4.43 -13.16 -4.64
C TYR A 81 4.49 -14.64 -4.22
N LEU A 82 3.42 -15.15 -3.61
CA LEU A 82 3.37 -16.55 -3.22
C LEU A 82 3.44 -17.48 -4.43
N ARG A 83 2.79 -17.09 -5.51
CA ARG A 83 2.84 -17.86 -6.75
C ARG A 83 4.25 -17.86 -7.32
N LYS A 84 4.93 -16.72 -7.25
CA LYS A 84 6.30 -16.58 -7.74
C LYS A 84 7.26 -17.47 -6.94
N LEU A 85 7.01 -17.64 -5.64
CA LEU A 85 7.82 -18.51 -4.80
C LEU A 85 7.51 -19.99 -5.01
N GLY A 86 6.55 -20.31 -5.86
CA GLY A 86 6.18 -21.68 -6.10
C GLY A 86 5.30 -22.30 -5.04
N MET A 87 4.72 -21.48 -4.17
CA MET A 87 3.84 -21.97 -3.14
C MET A 87 2.44 -22.14 -3.72
N LYS A 88 1.94 -23.33 -3.70
CA LYS A 88 0.64 -23.62 -4.24
C LYS A 88 -0.42 -23.63 -3.18
N LYS A 89 -1.62 -23.36 -3.63
CA LYS A 89 -2.73 -23.36 -2.71
C LYS A 89 -3.77 -24.31 -3.14
#